data_b3c21db97051fcf72a0828e262d6d79c
#
_entry.id   b3c21db97051fcf72a0828e262d6d79c
#
_cell.length_a   1.000
_cell.length_b   1.000
_cell.length_c   1.000
_cell.angle_alpha   90.00
_cell.angle_beta   90.00
_cell.angle_gamma   90.00
#
_symmetry.space_group_name_H-M   'P 1'
#
loop_
_entity.id
_entity.type
_entity.pdbx_description
1 polymer ?
#
loop_
_entity_poly.entity_id
_entity_poly.type
_entity_poly.pdbx_seq_one_letter_code
_entity_poly.pdbx_strand_id
1 'polypeptide(L)'
;MWAELVFLYDKYEEYDNAVLAMMAHPTEAWRESHFKDIITKVANIELYHKAIQFYLDYKPMMLNDLLVVLAPRLDHTRAVNFFTKVRHIHEEKR
;
A
#
# COMPACT_ATOMS: atom_id res chain seq x y z
N MET A 1 19.94 -4.92 4.35
CA MET A 1 19.44 -6.31 4.39
C MET A 1 18.00 -6.40 3.93
N TRP A 2 17.07 -5.77 4.64
CA TRP A 2 15.68 -5.81 4.18
C TRP A 2 15.46 -5.03 2.88
N ALA A 3 16.16 -3.91 2.71
CA ALA A 3 16.08 -3.14 1.47
C ALA A 3 16.60 -3.94 0.29
N GLU A 4 17.65 -4.72 0.49
CA GLU A 4 18.20 -5.58 -0.54
C GLU A 4 17.24 -6.71 -0.90
N LEU A 5 16.54 -7.26 0.09
CA LEU A 5 15.55 -8.30 -0.13
C LEU A 5 14.36 -7.77 -0.94
N VAL A 6 13.89 -6.57 -0.61
CA VAL A 6 12.83 -5.91 -1.38
C VAL A 6 13.26 -5.70 -2.83
N PHE A 7 14.50 -5.29 -3.02
CA PHE A 7 15.05 -5.08 -4.36
C PHE A 7 15.06 -6.38 -5.17
N LEU A 8 15.40 -7.49 -4.52
CA LEU A 8 15.38 -8.81 -5.17
C LEU A 8 13.96 -9.25 -5.50
N TYR A 9 13.00 -9.03 -4.61
CA TYR A 9 11.60 -9.34 -4.88
C TYR A 9 11.10 -8.56 -6.09
N ASP A 10 11.44 -7.28 -6.18
CA ASP A 10 11.08 -6.44 -7.32
C ASP A 10 11.69 -6.99 -8.61
N LYS A 11 12.95 -7.36 -8.56
CA LYS A 11 13.68 -7.88 -9.74
C LYS A 11 13.05 -9.16 -10.28
N TYR A 12 12.57 -10.03 -9.38
CA TYR A 12 11.95 -11.30 -9.78
C TYR A 12 10.43 -11.20 -9.88
N GLU A 13 9.90 -9.98 -9.88
CA GLU A 13 8.46 -9.73 -10.03
C GLU A 13 7.60 -10.34 -8.91
N GLU A 14 8.19 -10.52 -7.74
CA GLU A 14 7.47 -10.97 -6.54
C GLU A 14 6.96 -9.75 -5.77
N TYR A 15 6.03 -9.02 -6.38
CA TYR A 15 5.60 -7.72 -5.87
C TYR A 15 4.82 -7.83 -4.55
N ASP A 16 4.06 -8.91 -4.37
CA ASP A 16 3.35 -9.14 -3.11
C ASP A 16 4.32 -9.23 -1.94
N ASN A 17 5.38 -10.01 -2.13
CA ASN A 17 6.42 -10.18 -1.11
C ASN A 17 7.17 -8.87 -0.86
N ALA A 18 7.44 -8.10 -1.91
CA ALA A 18 8.10 -6.81 -1.78
C ALA A 18 7.29 -5.85 -0.92
N VAL A 19 5.98 -5.74 -1.19
CA VAL A 19 5.09 -4.87 -0.44
C VAL A 19 5.01 -5.31 1.03
N LEU A 20 4.86 -6.60 1.28
CA LEU A 20 4.79 -7.13 2.63
C LEU A 20 6.08 -6.86 3.41
N ALA A 21 7.24 -7.03 2.77
CA ALA A 21 8.52 -6.77 3.41
C ALA A 21 8.69 -5.29 3.75
N MET A 22 8.29 -4.39 2.85
CA MET A 22 8.35 -2.96 3.11
C MET A 22 7.50 -2.56 4.30
N MET A 23 6.27 -3.08 4.38
CA MET A 23 5.37 -2.76 5.49
C MET A 23 5.82 -3.36 6.81
N ALA A 24 6.47 -4.52 6.76
CA ALA A 24 6.99 -5.16 7.97
C ALA A 24 8.24 -4.46 8.50
N HIS A 25 8.98 -3.77 7.64
CA HIS A 25 10.23 -3.09 8.01
C HIS A 25 10.22 -1.64 7.54
N PRO A 26 9.34 -0.81 8.09
CA PRO A 26 9.11 0.54 7.57
C PRO A 26 10.30 1.50 7.70
N THR A 27 11.21 1.24 8.64
CA THR A 27 12.38 2.11 8.82
C THR A 27 13.56 1.65 7.98
N GLU A 28 13.62 0.39 7.60
CA GLU A 28 14.77 -0.18 6.89
C GLU A 28 14.52 -0.39 5.40
N ALA A 29 13.31 -0.78 5.03
CA ALA A 29 13.02 -1.20 3.66
C ALA A 29 12.00 -0.31 2.93
N TRP A 30 11.16 0.42 3.65
CA TRP A 30 10.09 1.19 3.03
C TRP A 30 10.60 2.52 2.50
N ARG A 31 10.25 2.82 1.25
CA ARG A 31 10.46 4.13 0.62
C ARG A 31 9.20 4.47 -0.15
N GLU A 32 8.71 5.70 0.00
CA GLU A 32 7.42 6.08 -0.55
C GLU A 32 7.33 5.92 -2.06
N SER A 33 8.28 6.45 -2.80
CA SER A 33 8.25 6.36 -4.26
C SER A 33 8.32 4.92 -4.74
N HIS A 34 9.17 4.11 -4.13
CA HIS A 34 9.34 2.71 -4.48
C HIS A 34 8.08 1.91 -4.11
N PHE A 35 7.52 2.18 -2.93
CA PHE A 35 6.31 1.50 -2.49
C PHE A 35 5.14 1.80 -3.43
N LYS A 36 4.94 3.07 -3.80
CA LYS A 36 3.85 3.43 -4.70
C LYS A 36 4.03 2.81 -6.10
N ASP A 37 5.25 2.69 -6.57
CA ASP A 37 5.54 2.04 -7.84
C ASP A 37 5.19 0.55 -7.78
N ILE A 38 5.63 -0.14 -6.74
CA ILE A 38 5.43 -1.59 -6.63
C ILE A 38 3.97 -1.94 -6.37
N ILE A 39 3.28 -1.16 -5.51
CA ILE A 39 1.89 -1.48 -5.16
C ILE A 39 0.98 -1.45 -6.39
N THR A 40 1.30 -0.63 -7.39
CA THR A 40 0.51 -0.60 -8.63
C THR A 40 0.67 -1.86 -9.46
N LYS A 41 1.71 -2.64 -9.21
CA LYS A 41 1.97 -3.90 -9.91
C LYS A 41 1.36 -5.11 -9.20
N VAL A 42 0.89 -4.92 -7.97
CA VAL A 42 0.23 -5.96 -7.21
C VAL A 42 -1.21 -6.11 -7.68
N ALA A 43 -1.66 -7.34 -7.88
CA ALA A 43 -3.03 -7.63 -8.30
C ALA A 43 -3.84 -8.28 -7.17
N ASN A 44 -3.60 -7.85 -5.93
CA ASN A 44 -4.23 -8.45 -4.75
C ASN A 44 -4.88 -7.36 -3.92
N ILE A 45 -6.22 -7.36 -3.88
CA ILE A 45 -6.98 -6.33 -3.19
C ILE A 45 -6.75 -6.36 -1.68
N GLU A 46 -6.45 -7.52 -1.10
CA GLU A 46 -6.15 -7.61 0.33
C GLU A 46 -4.88 -6.84 0.68
N LEU A 47 -3.89 -6.85 -0.21
CA LEU A 47 -2.67 -6.07 -0.01
C LEU A 47 -2.94 -4.58 -0.14
N TYR A 48 -3.89 -4.18 -0.99
CA TYR A 48 -4.31 -2.78 -1.06
C TYR A 48 -4.91 -2.33 0.28
N HIS A 49 -5.76 -3.16 0.89
CA HIS A 49 -6.32 -2.89 2.21
C HIS A 49 -5.22 -2.76 3.26
N LYS A 50 -4.26 -3.68 3.25
CA LYS A 50 -3.15 -3.65 4.20
C LYS A 50 -2.29 -2.41 4.01
N ALA A 51 -2.05 -2.01 2.76
CA ALA A 51 -1.28 -0.81 2.47
C ALA A 51 -1.99 0.44 2.99
N ILE A 52 -3.29 0.53 2.79
CA ILE A 52 -4.08 1.66 3.28
C ILE A 52 -4.05 1.70 4.80
N GLN A 53 -4.20 0.54 5.45
CA GLN A 53 -4.13 0.47 6.91
C GLN A 53 -2.74 0.90 7.41
N PHE A 54 -1.69 0.49 6.72
CA PHE A 54 -0.32 0.90 7.05
C PHE A 54 -0.17 2.41 6.99
N TYR A 55 -0.71 3.04 5.93
CA TYR A 55 -0.64 4.50 5.80
C TYR A 55 -1.44 5.19 6.88
N LEU A 56 -2.62 4.66 7.22
CA LEU A 56 -3.43 5.22 8.31
C LEU A 56 -2.69 5.18 9.64
N ASP A 57 -1.96 4.12 9.91
CA ASP A 57 -1.27 3.94 11.17
C ASP A 57 0.03 4.74 11.26
N TYR A 58 0.77 4.84 10.16
CA TYR A 58 2.12 5.41 10.18
C TYR A 58 2.27 6.70 9.37
N LYS A 59 1.49 6.87 8.31
CA LYS A 59 1.66 7.99 7.39
C LYS A 59 0.31 8.54 6.90
N PRO A 60 -0.56 8.96 7.83
CA PRO A 60 -1.91 9.38 7.44
C PRO A 60 -1.94 10.58 6.51
N MET A 61 -0.92 11.45 6.57
CA MET A 61 -0.86 12.62 5.70
C MET A 61 -0.57 12.25 4.24
N MET A 62 -0.05 11.06 4.00
CA MET A 62 0.28 10.57 2.66
C MET A 62 -0.78 9.64 2.09
N LEU A 63 -1.83 9.34 2.85
CA LEU A 63 -2.86 8.40 2.44
C LEU A 63 -3.54 8.80 1.14
N ASN A 64 -3.80 10.09 0.97
CA ASN A 64 -4.46 10.58 -0.23
C ASN A 64 -3.65 10.28 -1.49
N ASP A 65 -2.33 10.42 -1.41
CA ASP A 65 -1.44 10.10 -2.53
C ASP A 65 -1.52 8.61 -2.88
N LEU A 66 -1.58 7.75 -1.86
CA LEU A 66 -1.74 6.32 -2.10
C LEU A 66 -3.06 6.00 -2.77
N LEU A 67 -4.15 6.61 -2.32
CA LEU A 67 -5.48 6.37 -2.89
C LEU A 67 -5.54 6.80 -4.36
N VAL A 68 -4.88 7.90 -4.70
CA VAL A 68 -4.80 8.36 -6.10
C VAL A 68 -4.07 7.31 -6.96
N VAL A 69 -3.01 6.73 -6.44
CA VAL A 69 -2.24 5.71 -7.16
C VAL A 69 -3.06 4.43 -7.35
N LEU A 70 -3.84 4.04 -6.35
CA LEU A 70 -4.61 2.80 -6.38
C LEU A 70 -5.92 2.90 -7.14
N ALA A 71 -6.48 4.11 -7.28
CA ALA A 71 -7.80 4.30 -7.88
C ALA A 71 -7.95 3.64 -9.27
N PRO A 72 -6.98 3.78 -10.21
CA PRO A 72 -7.12 3.14 -11.52
C PRO A 72 -7.09 1.61 -11.49
N ARG A 73 -6.66 1.04 -10.38
CA ARG A 73 -6.53 -0.41 -10.22
C ARG A 73 -7.78 -1.05 -9.66
N LEU A 74 -8.70 -0.25 -9.15
CA LEU A 74 -9.90 -0.75 -8.50
C LEU A 74 -11.08 -0.62 -9.46
N ASP A 75 -11.95 -1.65 -9.45
CA ASP A 75 -13.25 -1.59 -10.07
C ASP A 75 -14.03 -0.42 -9.46
N HIS A 76 -14.78 0.31 -10.29
CA HIS A 76 -15.50 1.50 -9.85
C HIS A 76 -16.36 1.23 -8.60
N THR A 77 -17.16 0.17 -8.64
CA THR A 77 -18.02 -0.20 -7.50
C THR A 77 -17.19 -0.55 -6.27
N ARG A 78 -16.12 -1.32 -6.47
CA ARG A 78 -15.23 -1.70 -5.38
C ARG A 78 -14.46 -0.50 -4.83
N ALA A 79 -14.09 0.42 -5.70
CA ALA A 79 -13.39 1.63 -5.28
C ALA A 79 -14.26 2.47 -4.35
N VAL A 80 -15.54 2.65 -4.69
CA VAL A 80 -16.48 3.39 -3.86
C VAL A 80 -16.61 2.75 -2.48
N ASN A 81 -16.82 1.45 -2.42
CA ASN A 81 -16.94 0.72 -1.15
C ASN A 81 -15.64 0.77 -0.36
N PHE A 82 -14.52 0.66 -1.04
CA PHE A 82 -13.20 0.70 -0.42
C PHE A 82 -12.94 2.05 0.23
N PHE A 83 -13.19 3.13 -0.48
CA PHE A 83 -13.00 4.48 0.05
C PHE A 83 -13.94 4.78 1.21
N THR A 84 -15.18 4.30 1.13
CA THR A 84 -16.15 4.46 2.21
C THR A 84 -15.65 3.74 3.47
N LYS A 85 -15.13 2.53 3.32
CA LYS A 85 -14.60 1.76 4.44
C LYS A 85 -13.40 2.45 5.10
N VAL A 86 -12.48 2.95 4.29
CA VAL A 86 -11.30 3.67 4.80
C VAL A 86 -11.73 4.94 5.51
N ARG A 87 -12.66 5.68 4.95
CA ARG A 87 -13.18 6.89 5.53
C ARG A 87 -13.82 6.62 6.90
N HIS A 88 -14.60 5.56 7.00
CA HIS A 88 -15.25 5.16 8.23
C HIS A 88 -14.22 4.83 9.32
N ILE A 89 -13.18 4.06 8.98
CA ILE A 89 -12.10 3.74 9.90
C ILE A 89 -11.40 5.01 10.38
N HIS A 90 -11.14 5.93 9.47
CA HIS A 90 -10.47 7.19 9.79
C HIS A 90 -11.32 8.02 10.76
N GLU A 91 -12.62 8.08 10.54
CA GLU A 91 -13.54 8.82 11.41
C GLU A 91 -13.59 8.21 12.81
N GLU A 92 -13.58 6.89 12.92
CA GLU A 92 -13.57 6.21 14.21
C GLU A 92 -12.33 6.52 15.04
N LYS A 93 -11.21 6.81 14.40
CA LYS A 93 -9.96 7.13 15.09
C LYS A 93 -9.93 8.54 15.67
N ARG A 94 -10.90 9.36 15.35
CA ARG A 94 -11.02 10.67 15.94
C ARG A 94 -11.59 10.58 17.36
#